data_d339c48ed81a8c6480d59247d6360681
#
_entry.id   d339c48ed81a8c6480d59247d6360681
#
_cell.length_a   1.000
_cell.length_b   1.000
_cell.length_c   1.000
_cell.angle_alpha   90.00
_cell.angle_beta   90.00
_cell.angle_gamma   90.00
#
_symmetry.space_group_name_H-M   'P 1'
#
loop_
_entity.id
_entity.type
_entity.pdbx_description
1 polymer ?
#
loop_
_entity_poly.entity_id
_entity_poly.type
_entity_poly.pdbx_seq_one_letter_code
_entity_poly.pdbx_strand_id
1 'polypeptide(L)'
;SKYQVVKGAMSAIGLYCKLFNYADKDNVLVFDDCDSVFSDELSLNILKAALDSKKNRTIHWNTDSFKLRNEGVPDSFNFQGGAIFITNLKFDKARGKVREHLMALESRCHYIDLTIDTDREKMLRIQQIVKDGMLDEYKLSEELVQDIVDFVDINKNRLRELSLRTILKVADLAKAFPTKW
;
A
#
# COMPACT_ATOMS: atom_id res chain seq x y z
N SER A 1 11.97 11.89 -14.24
CA SER A 1 10.93 11.28 -13.38
C SER A 1 11.44 11.10 -11.97
N LYS A 2 10.61 11.32 -10.97
CA LYS A 2 10.89 11.02 -9.56
C LYS A 2 9.71 10.28 -8.95
N TYR A 3 9.99 9.47 -7.94
CA TYR A 3 8.94 8.82 -7.17
C TYR A 3 9.16 8.99 -5.67
N GLN A 4 8.09 8.90 -4.91
CA GLN A 4 8.14 8.85 -3.45
C GLN A 4 7.15 7.82 -2.94
N VAL A 5 7.59 6.98 -2.00
CA VAL A 5 6.71 6.13 -1.21
C VAL A 5 6.36 6.87 0.07
N VAL A 6 5.07 7.01 0.34
CA VAL A 6 4.52 7.65 1.53
C VAL A 6 3.79 6.57 2.33
N LYS A 7 4.05 6.50 3.64
CA LYS A 7 3.45 5.51 4.55
C LYS A 7 2.80 6.19 5.75
N GLY A 8 1.73 5.57 6.25
CA GLY A 8 1.07 5.97 7.48
C GLY A 8 -0.01 7.05 7.30
N ALA A 9 -0.41 7.68 8.39
CA ALA A 9 -1.52 8.62 8.40
C ALA A 9 -1.17 9.95 7.71
N MET A 10 -2.13 10.48 6.95
CA MET A 10 -1.99 11.74 6.25
C MET A 10 -3.29 12.56 6.37
N SER A 11 -3.15 13.85 6.63
CA SER A 11 -4.26 14.79 6.56
C SER A 11 -4.52 15.25 5.12
N ALA A 12 -5.73 15.78 4.85
CA ALA A 12 -6.07 16.30 3.52
C ALA A 12 -5.10 17.38 3.02
N ILE A 13 -4.65 18.28 3.90
CA ILE A 13 -3.67 19.30 3.54
C ILE A 13 -2.29 18.69 3.25
N GLY A 14 -1.90 17.64 3.97
CA GLY A 14 -0.68 16.88 3.69
C GLY A 14 -0.74 16.18 2.34
N LEU A 15 -1.89 15.59 2.01
CA LEU A 15 -2.16 14.99 0.70
C LEU A 15 -2.05 16.04 -0.42
N TYR A 16 -2.68 17.20 -0.25
CA TYR A 16 -2.65 18.29 -1.22
C TYR A 16 -1.21 18.77 -1.51
N CYS A 17 -0.40 19.00 -0.46
CA CYS A 17 1.01 19.37 -0.60
C CYS A 17 1.83 18.26 -1.31
N LYS A 18 1.58 17.00 -0.99
CA LYS A 18 2.28 15.88 -1.65
C LYS A 18 1.94 15.81 -3.14
N LEU A 19 0.66 15.93 -3.49
CA LEU A 19 0.22 15.96 -4.89
C LEU A 19 0.86 17.15 -5.63
N PHE A 20 0.93 18.33 -5.03
CA PHE A 20 1.61 19.49 -5.62
C PHE A 20 3.08 19.22 -5.93
N ASN A 21 3.82 18.68 -4.95
CA ASN A 21 5.27 18.41 -5.10
C ASN A 21 5.59 17.35 -6.15
N TYR A 22 4.60 16.56 -6.57
CA TYR A 22 4.70 15.50 -7.58
C TYR A 22 3.74 15.73 -8.75
N ALA A 23 3.32 16.98 -8.96
CA ALA A 23 2.32 17.33 -9.97
C ALA A 23 2.81 17.17 -11.41
N ASP A 24 4.11 17.22 -11.64
CA ASP A 24 4.69 17.14 -12.98
C ASP A 24 4.49 15.76 -13.60
N LYS A 25 4.44 15.75 -14.93
CA LYS A 25 4.39 14.54 -15.73
C LYS A 25 5.58 13.61 -15.38
N ASP A 26 5.34 12.31 -15.40
CA ASP A 26 6.31 11.26 -15.10
C ASP A 26 6.78 11.18 -13.63
N ASN A 27 6.22 11.98 -12.73
CA ASN A 27 6.38 11.80 -11.30
C ASN A 27 5.30 10.85 -10.76
N VAL A 28 5.66 10.04 -9.75
CA VAL A 28 4.75 9.04 -9.17
C VAL A 28 4.74 9.12 -7.65
N LEU A 29 3.55 9.21 -7.07
CA LEU A 29 3.34 9.02 -5.63
C LEU A 29 2.82 7.62 -5.35
N VAL A 30 3.47 6.92 -4.43
CA VAL A 30 3.02 5.62 -3.93
C VAL A 30 2.52 5.80 -2.50
N PHE A 31 1.25 5.57 -2.27
CA PHE A 31 0.61 5.61 -0.95
C PHE A 31 0.52 4.18 -0.43
N ASP A 32 1.38 3.84 0.54
CA ASP A 32 1.48 2.50 1.12
C ASP A 32 0.92 2.53 2.55
N ASP A 33 -0.17 1.80 2.79
CA ASP A 33 -0.93 1.81 4.05
C ASP A 33 -1.36 3.23 4.51
N CYS A 34 -1.69 4.13 3.57
CA CYS A 34 -2.20 5.47 3.86
C CYS A 34 -3.74 5.51 3.91
N ASP A 35 -4.37 4.52 4.50
CA ASP A 35 -5.83 4.30 4.47
C ASP A 35 -6.66 5.45 5.07
N SER A 36 -6.02 6.33 5.88
CA SER A 36 -6.66 7.54 6.41
C SER A 36 -7.20 8.47 5.32
N VAL A 37 -6.55 8.52 4.15
CA VAL A 37 -7.02 9.35 3.03
C VAL A 37 -8.34 8.87 2.43
N PHE A 38 -8.66 7.59 2.59
CA PHE A 38 -9.92 7.01 2.13
C PHE A 38 -11.08 7.14 3.14
N SER A 39 -10.78 7.55 4.37
CA SER A 39 -11.76 7.76 5.43
C SER A 39 -12.14 9.23 5.62
N ASP A 40 -11.41 10.15 5.00
CA ASP A 40 -11.61 11.60 5.09
C ASP A 40 -12.26 12.14 3.81
N GLU A 41 -13.43 12.75 3.92
CA GLU A 41 -14.21 13.24 2.78
C GLU A 41 -13.45 14.30 1.97
N LEU A 42 -12.67 15.16 2.64
CA LEU A 42 -11.88 16.19 1.95
C LEU A 42 -10.76 15.56 1.14
N SER A 43 -10.04 14.60 1.72
CA SER A 43 -9.01 13.83 1.02
C SER A 43 -9.57 13.08 -0.19
N LEU A 44 -10.74 12.45 -0.03
CA LEU A 44 -11.43 11.76 -1.13
C LEU A 44 -11.81 12.70 -2.27
N ASN A 45 -12.26 13.91 -1.96
CA ASN A 45 -12.57 14.92 -2.99
C ASN A 45 -11.31 15.40 -3.74
N ILE A 46 -10.20 15.59 -3.03
CA ILE A 46 -8.89 15.90 -3.61
C ILE A 46 -8.43 14.76 -4.55
N LEU A 47 -8.53 13.51 -4.10
CA LEU A 47 -8.15 12.33 -4.90
C LEU A 47 -9.04 12.19 -6.14
N LYS A 48 -10.35 12.43 -6.05
CA LYS A 48 -11.23 12.40 -7.23
C LYS A 48 -10.83 13.45 -8.27
N ALA A 49 -10.38 14.63 -7.84
CA ALA A 49 -9.89 15.66 -8.75
C ALA A 49 -8.53 15.28 -9.36
N ALA A 50 -7.61 14.72 -8.55
CA ALA A 50 -6.29 14.27 -9.00
C ALA A 50 -6.33 13.09 -9.98
N LEU A 51 -7.35 12.25 -9.87
CA LEU A 51 -7.50 11.00 -10.65
C LEU A 51 -8.59 11.14 -11.74
N ASP A 52 -9.08 12.36 -12.01
CA ASP A 52 -10.06 12.57 -13.06
C ASP A 52 -9.52 12.07 -14.41
N SER A 53 -10.39 11.50 -15.23
CA SER A 53 -10.07 11.02 -16.58
C SER A 53 -9.81 12.16 -17.59
N LYS A 54 -10.10 13.42 -17.24
CA LYS A 54 -9.85 14.58 -18.08
C LYS A 54 -8.36 14.83 -18.25
N LYS A 55 -7.98 15.41 -19.40
CA LYS A 55 -6.59 15.77 -19.71
C LYS A 55 -6.01 16.80 -18.72
N ASN A 56 -6.83 17.76 -18.27
CA ASN A 56 -6.47 18.76 -17.28
C ASN A 56 -7.11 18.42 -15.95
N ARG A 57 -6.29 17.95 -15.01
CA ARG A 57 -6.70 17.54 -13.65
C ARG A 57 -6.34 18.64 -12.66
N THR A 58 -7.14 19.71 -12.64
CA THR A 58 -6.90 20.84 -11.73
C THR A 58 -7.48 20.53 -10.37
N ILE A 59 -6.64 20.61 -9.34
CA ILE A 59 -7.01 20.44 -7.94
C ILE A 59 -7.06 21.81 -7.30
N HIS A 60 -8.12 22.11 -6.53
CA HIS A 60 -8.32 23.36 -5.83
C HIS A 60 -8.37 23.15 -4.31
N TRP A 61 -7.77 24.08 -3.58
CA TRP A 61 -7.92 24.23 -2.14
C TRP A 61 -8.67 25.53 -1.86
N ASN A 62 -9.96 25.45 -1.58
CA ASN A 62 -10.88 26.62 -1.55
C ASN A 62 -10.99 27.28 -0.16
N THR A 63 -10.10 26.97 0.77
CA THR A 63 -10.09 27.56 2.11
C THR A 63 -8.73 28.19 2.40
N ASP A 64 -8.74 29.28 3.18
CA ASP A 64 -7.47 29.89 3.61
C ASP A 64 -6.63 28.93 4.45
N SER A 65 -5.34 28.81 4.14
CA SER A 65 -4.42 27.92 4.83
C SER A 65 -3.06 28.57 5.05
N PHE A 66 -2.75 28.82 6.31
CA PHE A 66 -1.42 29.29 6.72
C PHE A 66 -0.31 28.32 6.30
N LYS A 67 -0.59 27.01 6.39
CA LYS A 67 0.38 25.97 6.00
C LYS A 67 0.73 26.03 4.53
N LEU A 68 -0.26 26.15 3.64
CA LEU A 68 -0.01 26.24 2.19
C LEU A 68 0.83 27.46 1.85
N ARG A 69 0.51 28.61 2.44
CA ARG A 69 1.29 29.85 2.24
C ARG A 69 2.75 29.70 2.68
N ASN A 70 2.97 29.11 3.86
CA ASN A 70 4.33 28.90 4.37
C ASN A 70 5.16 27.91 3.53
N GLU A 71 4.52 26.90 2.97
CA GLU A 71 5.18 25.91 2.10
C GLU A 71 5.25 26.36 0.62
N GLY A 72 4.72 27.55 0.29
CA GLY A 72 4.69 28.06 -1.08
C GLY A 72 3.81 27.24 -2.03
N VAL A 73 2.81 26.54 -1.47
CA VAL A 73 1.87 25.72 -2.24
C VAL A 73 0.68 26.60 -2.69
N PRO A 74 0.37 26.70 -4.00
CA PRO A 74 -0.73 27.52 -4.48
C PRO A 74 -2.09 26.92 -4.13
N ASP A 75 -3.14 27.75 -4.17
CA ASP A 75 -4.52 27.33 -3.93
C ASP A 75 -5.09 26.44 -5.05
N SER A 76 -4.43 26.39 -6.19
CA SER A 76 -4.79 25.47 -7.27
C SER A 76 -3.57 25.10 -8.12
N PHE A 77 -3.56 23.89 -8.64
CA PHE A 77 -2.54 23.42 -9.58
C PHE A 77 -3.08 22.31 -10.47
N ASN A 78 -2.42 22.09 -11.61
CA ASN A 78 -2.72 20.99 -12.51
C ASN A 78 -1.86 19.80 -12.17
N PHE A 79 -2.48 18.65 -11.85
CA PHE A 79 -1.78 17.40 -11.53
C PHE A 79 -1.65 16.53 -12.79
N GLN A 80 -0.42 16.30 -13.24
CA GLN A 80 -0.10 15.43 -14.38
C GLN A 80 0.64 14.15 -13.95
N GLY A 81 1.03 14.07 -12.68
CA GLY A 81 1.69 12.91 -12.09
C GLY A 81 0.82 11.66 -12.06
N GLY A 82 1.43 10.54 -11.63
CA GLY A 82 0.77 9.28 -11.34
C GLY A 82 0.61 9.05 -9.84
N ALA A 83 -0.38 8.25 -9.47
CA ALA A 83 -0.56 7.79 -8.10
C ALA A 83 -0.78 6.28 -8.06
N ILE A 84 -0.13 5.59 -7.12
CA ILE A 84 -0.31 4.17 -6.83
C ILE A 84 -0.77 4.06 -5.37
N PHE A 85 -1.84 3.31 -5.13
CA PHE A 85 -2.34 3.04 -3.79
C PHE A 85 -2.16 1.56 -3.48
N ILE A 86 -1.50 1.28 -2.35
CA ILE A 86 -1.36 -0.07 -1.79
C ILE A 86 -2.13 -0.06 -0.49
N THR A 87 -3.20 -0.85 -0.43
CA THR A 87 -4.12 -0.86 0.70
C THR A 87 -4.67 -2.24 0.99
N ASN A 88 -4.97 -2.51 2.25
CA ASN A 88 -5.68 -3.70 2.70
C ASN A 88 -7.21 -3.47 2.79
N LEU A 89 -7.69 -2.28 2.45
CA LEU A 89 -9.12 -1.96 2.45
C LEU A 89 -9.83 -2.75 1.35
N LYS A 90 -10.88 -3.44 1.75
CA LYS A 90 -11.81 -4.08 0.81
C LYS A 90 -12.92 -3.09 0.46
N PHE A 91 -12.87 -2.52 -0.74
CA PHE A 91 -13.78 -1.49 -1.20
C PHE A 91 -15.24 -1.98 -1.27
N ASP A 92 -15.44 -3.25 -1.60
CA ASP A 92 -16.75 -3.92 -1.62
C ASP A 92 -17.41 -4.02 -0.22
N LYS A 93 -16.59 -4.04 0.84
CA LYS A 93 -17.07 -4.10 2.24
C LYS A 93 -17.31 -2.75 2.88
N ALA A 94 -16.92 -1.65 2.23
CA ALA A 94 -17.22 -0.30 2.71
C ALA A 94 -18.73 -0.02 2.69
N ARG A 95 -19.19 0.88 3.58
CA ARG A 95 -20.61 1.22 3.73
C ARG A 95 -20.83 2.73 3.67
N GLY A 96 -22.07 3.13 3.37
CA GLY A 96 -22.50 4.53 3.36
C GLY A 96 -21.73 5.39 2.34
N LYS A 97 -21.57 6.68 2.62
CA LYS A 97 -20.93 7.65 1.74
C LYS A 97 -19.48 7.27 1.35
N VAL A 98 -18.74 6.63 2.27
CA VAL A 98 -17.37 6.18 2.00
C VAL A 98 -17.34 5.18 0.85
N ARG A 99 -18.32 4.25 0.78
CA ARG A 99 -18.42 3.31 -0.34
C ARG A 99 -18.57 4.02 -1.68
N GLU A 100 -19.48 5.00 -1.75
CA GLU A 100 -19.71 5.75 -2.99
C GLU A 100 -18.44 6.47 -3.47
N HIS A 101 -17.69 7.06 -2.53
CA HIS A 101 -16.41 7.71 -2.84
C HIS A 101 -15.34 6.72 -3.31
N LEU A 102 -15.23 5.56 -2.65
CA LEU A 102 -14.26 4.52 -3.04
C LEU A 102 -14.60 3.93 -4.41
N MET A 103 -15.86 3.66 -4.70
CA MET A 103 -16.30 3.22 -6.04
C MET A 103 -15.99 4.26 -7.11
N ALA A 104 -16.15 5.56 -6.79
CA ALA A 104 -15.80 6.64 -7.70
C ALA A 104 -14.29 6.72 -7.95
N LEU A 105 -13.45 6.37 -6.99
CA LEU A 105 -11.99 6.28 -7.17
C LEU A 105 -11.62 5.04 -8.00
N GLU A 106 -12.19 3.89 -7.67
CA GLU A 106 -11.98 2.64 -8.38
C GLU A 106 -12.28 2.79 -9.88
N SER A 107 -13.37 3.47 -10.24
CA SER A 107 -13.73 3.73 -11.64
C SER A 107 -12.71 4.61 -12.40
N ARG A 108 -11.80 5.30 -11.69
CA ARG A 108 -10.76 6.18 -12.25
C ARG A 108 -9.37 5.56 -12.24
N CYS A 109 -9.22 4.39 -11.63
CA CYS A 109 -7.96 3.68 -11.44
C CYS A 109 -7.97 2.32 -12.13
N HIS A 110 -6.79 1.80 -12.41
CA HIS A 110 -6.65 0.38 -12.67
C HIS A 110 -6.63 -0.36 -11.33
N TYR A 111 -7.71 -1.05 -11.01
CA TYR A 111 -7.80 -1.85 -9.79
C TYR A 111 -7.22 -3.24 -10.01
N ILE A 112 -6.33 -3.64 -9.13
CA ILE A 112 -5.70 -4.97 -9.15
C ILE A 112 -5.94 -5.61 -7.79
N ASP A 113 -6.73 -6.66 -7.75
CA ASP A 113 -6.92 -7.47 -6.55
C ASP A 113 -5.82 -8.55 -6.47
N LEU A 114 -4.99 -8.44 -5.44
CA LEU A 114 -3.93 -9.40 -5.14
C LEU A 114 -4.31 -10.33 -3.97
N THR A 115 -5.58 -10.35 -3.59
CA THR A 115 -6.06 -11.21 -2.50
C THR A 115 -5.87 -12.69 -2.86
N ILE A 116 -5.27 -13.42 -1.95
CA ILE A 116 -5.14 -14.88 -2.03
C ILE A 116 -6.04 -15.46 -0.95
N ASP A 117 -7.10 -16.16 -1.34
CA ASP A 117 -8.16 -16.59 -0.41
C ASP A 117 -7.88 -17.94 0.24
N THR A 118 -7.24 -18.88 -0.47
CA THR A 118 -7.03 -20.23 0.05
C THR A 118 -5.65 -20.40 0.67
N ASP A 119 -5.57 -21.20 1.73
CA ASP A 119 -4.28 -21.52 2.37
C ASP A 119 -3.33 -22.26 1.43
N ARG A 120 -3.88 -23.05 0.49
CA ARG A 120 -3.09 -23.71 -0.56
C ARG A 120 -2.39 -22.68 -1.46
N GLU A 121 -3.11 -21.70 -1.94
CA GLU A 121 -2.54 -20.65 -2.80
C GLU A 121 -1.54 -19.78 -2.04
N LYS A 122 -1.84 -19.46 -0.77
CA LYS A 122 -0.89 -18.75 0.11
C LYS A 122 0.41 -19.51 0.27
N MET A 123 0.33 -20.83 0.51
CA MET A 123 1.53 -21.66 0.63
C MET A 123 2.32 -21.73 -0.67
N LEU A 124 1.66 -21.92 -1.81
CA LEU A 124 2.33 -21.89 -3.12
C LEU A 124 3.06 -20.56 -3.35
N ARG A 125 2.42 -19.44 -3.00
CA ARG A 125 3.03 -18.11 -3.12
C ARG A 125 4.21 -17.93 -2.16
N ILE A 126 4.09 -18.41 -0.93
CA ILE A 126 5.18 -18.42 0.06
C ILE A 126 6.37 -19.21 -0.47
N GLN A 127 6.15 -20.44 -0.92
CA GLN A 127 7.20 -21.31 -1.47
C GLN A 127 7.91 -20.64 -2.65
N GLN A 128 7.15 -20.02 -3.55
CA GLN A 128 7.73 -19.30 -4.69
C GLN A 128 8.63 -18.15 -4.24
N ILE A 129 8.16 -17.30 -3.33
CA ILE A 129 8.90 -16.11 -2.86
C ILE A 129 10.14 -16.51 -2.06
N VAL A 130 10.06 -17.59 -1.25
CA VAL A 130 11.23 -18.14 -0.55
C VAL A 130 12.25 -18.64 -1.56
N LYS A 131 11.81 -19.39 -2.57
CA LYS A 131 12.68 -19.87 -3.66
C LYS A 131 13.32 -18.73 -4.47
N ASP A 132 12.61 -17.60 -4.61
CA ASP A 132 13.10 -16.40 -5.29
C ASP A 132 14.09 -15.58 -4.42
N GLY A 133 14.50 -16.09 -3.25
CA GLY A 133 15.58 -15.52 -2.44
C GLY A 133 15.12 -14.68 -1.24
N MET A 134 13.86 -14.78 -0.80
CA MET A 134 13.35 -14.00 0.35
C MET A 134 14.18 -14.18 1.64
N LEU A 135 14.80 -15.35 1.82
CA LEU A 135 15.58 -15.68 3.01
C LEU A 135 17.10 -15.60 2.80
N ASP A 136 17.59 -15.15 1.64
CA ASP A 136 19.03 -15.13 1.32
C ASP A 136 19.84 -14.28 2.29
N GLU A 137 19.28 -13.15 2.76
CA GLU A 137 19.95 -12.28 3.75
C GLU A 137 20.15 -12.97 5.12
N TYR A 138 19.37 -14.01 5.42
CA TYR A 138 19.52 -14.79 6.66
C TYR A 138 20.74 -15.69 6.63
N LYS A 139 21.26 -16.03 5.43
CA LYS A 139 22.41 -16.93 5.22
C LYS A 139 22.22 -18.31 5.91
N LEU A 140 21.00 -18.83 5.83
CA LEU A 140 20.64 -20.15 6.32
C LEU A 140 21.06 -21.22 5.29
N SER A 141 21.24 -22.46 5.76
CA SER A 141 21.40 -23.60 4.85
C SER A 141 20.11 -23.89 4.08
N GLU A 142 20.21 -24.45 2.87
CA GLU A 142 19.04 -24.84 2.08
C GLU A 142 18.12 -25.80 2.84
N GLU A 143 18.70 -26.75 3.62
CA GLU A 143 17.97 -27.67 4.46
C GLU A 143 17.12 -26.92 5.51
N LEU A 144 17.72 -25.95 6.21
CA LEU A 144 17.01 -25.17 7.22
C LEU A 144 15.93 -24.27 6.62
N VAL A 145 16.15 -23.73 5.43
CA VAL A 145 15.13 -22.98 4.69
C VAL A 145 13.94 -23.88 4.36
N GLN A 146 14.18 -25.11 3.90
CA GLN A 146 13.12 -26.09 3.64
C GLN A 146 12.38 -26.48 4.91
N ASP A 147 13.09 -26.76 6.01
CA ASP A 147 12.48 -27.06 7.31
C ASP A 147 11.55 -25.94 7.80
N ILE A 148 11.93 -24.67 7.61
CA ILE A 148 11.10 -23.50 7.94
C ILE A 148 9.80 -23.50 7.13
N VAL A 149 9.88 -23.76 5.83
CA VAL A 149 8.71 -23.80 4.94
C VAL A 149 7.80 -24.97 5.34
N ASP A 150 8.37 -26.15 5.56
CA ASP A 150 7.62 -27.35 5.94
C ASP A 150 6.96 -27.20 7.31
N PHE A 151 7.66 -26.59 8.28
CA PHE A 151 7.09 -26.27 9.59
C PHE A 151 5.85 -25.38 9.46
N VAL A 152 5.90 -24.34 8.62
CA VAL A 152 4.77 -23.43 8.41
C VAL A 152 3.62 -24.15 7.70
N ASP A 153 3.90 -25.00 6.71
CA ASP A 153 2.85 -25.75 5.99
C ASP A 153 2.15 -26.77 6.90
N ILE A 154 2.91 -27.56 7.67
CA ILE A 154 2.36 -28.54 8.61
C ILE A 154 1.50 -27.86 9.69
N ASN A 155 1.92 -26.69 10.18
CA ASN A 155 1.27 -25.99 11.28
C ASN A 155 0.28 -24.88 10.83
N LYS A 156 0.01 -24.72 9.54
CA LYS A 156 -0.81 -23.61 8.98
C LYS A 156 -2.14 -23.39 9.69
N ASN A 157 -2.83 -24.47 10.09
CA ASN A 157 -4.11 -24.41 10.80
C ASN A 157 -3.99 -23.98 12.28
N ARG A 158 -2.78 -23.92 12.82
CA ARG A 158 -2.48 -23.52 14.21
C ARG A 158 -1.85 -22.13 14.28
N LEU A 159 -1.40 -21.61 13.16
CA LEU A 159 -0.82 -20.28 13.06
C LEU A 159 -1.91 -19.22 13.11
N ARG A 160 -1.62 -18.08 13.72
CA ARG A 160 -2.53 -16.93 13.75
C ARG A 160 -2.84 -16.43 12.34
N GLU A 161 -1.85 -16.47 11.47
CA GLU A 161 -1.97 -16.09 10.06
C GLU A 161 -0.96 -16.87 9.21
N LEU A 162 -1.36 -17.19 8.00
CA LEU A 162 -0.48 -17.75 6.98
C LEU A 162 -0.03 -16.63 6.06
N SER A 163 1.19 -16.13 6.26
CA SER A 163 1.73 -14.96 5.54
C SER A 163 3.25 -15.04 5.40
N LEU A 164 3.81 -14.20 4.52
CA LEU A 164 5.26 -14.03 4.39
C LEU A 164 5.90 -13.54 5.70
N ARG A 165 5.18 -12.70 6.48
CA ARG A 165 5.66 -12.26 7.80
C ARG A 165 5.83 -13.42 8.77
N THR A 166 5.00 -14.44 8.66
CA THR A 166 5.13 -15.65 9.50
C THR A 166 6.40 -16.40 9.16
N ILE A 167 6.74 -16.55 7.88
CA ILE A 167 8.01 -17.15 7.45
C ILE A 167 9.21 -16.39 8.02
N LEU A 168 9.22 -15.05 7.92
CA LEU A 168 10.31 -14.22 8.48
C LEU A 168 10.45 -14.43 9.99
N LYS A 169 9.34 -14.44 10.74
CA LYS A 169 9.36 -14.68 12.20
C LYS A 169 9.91 -16.06 12.55
N VAL A 170 9.55 -17.08 11.77
CA VAL A 170 10.08 -18.45 12.00
C VAL A 170 11.56 -18.49 11.63
N ALA A 171 11.99 -17.83 10.57
CA ALA A 171 13.40 -17.73 10.20
C ALA A 171 14.23 -16.98 11.26
N ASP A 172 13.69 -15.90 11.86
CA ASP A 172 14.31 -15.22 13.00
C ASP A 172 14.52 -16.17 14.19
N LEU A 173 13.50 -16.98 14.52
CA LEU A 173 13.59 -17.97 15.61
C LEU A 173 14.59 -19.08 15.29
N ALA A 174 14.57 -19.63 14.07
CA ALA A 174 15.49 -20.66 13.63
C ALA A 174 16.95 -20.18 13.67
N LYS A 175 17.18 -18.92 13.28
CA LYS A 175 18.51 -18.30 13.36
C LYS A 175 18.97 -18.04 14.79
N ALA A 176 18.05 -17.60 15.67
CA ALA A 176 18.36 -17.31 17.07
C ALA A 176 18.54 -18.57 17.93
N PHE A 177 17.85 -19.65 17.60
CA PHE A 177 17.80 -20.89 18.38
C PHE A 177 17.99 -22.15 17.51
N PRO A 178 19.16 -22.35 16.88
CA PRO A 178 19.35 -23.39 15.86
C PRO A 178 19.00 -24.81 16.27
N THR A 179 18.97 -25.07 17.56
CA THR A 179 18.72 -26.44 18.12
C THR A 179 17.35 -26.57 18.79
N LYS A 180 16.56 -25.52 18.90
CA LYS A 180 15.31 -25.50 19.73
C LYS A 180 14.15 -24.73 19.13
N TRP A 181 14.24 -24.32 17.88
CA TRP A 181 13.14 -23.57 17.22
C TRP A 181 12.00 -24.48 16.81
#